data_e11486f4172beb5d28ce65bcbc2dbf32
#
_entry.id   e11486f4172beb5d28ce65bcbc2dbf32
#
_cell.length_a   1.000
_cell.length_b   1.000
_cell.length_c   1.000
_cell.angle_alpha   90.00
_cell.angle_beta   90.00
_cell.angle_gamma   90.00
#
_symmetry.space_group_name_H-M   'P 1'
#
loop_
_entity.id
_entity.type
_entity.pdbx_description
1 polymer ?
#
loop_
_entity_poly.entity_id
_entity_poly.type
_entity_poly.pdbx_seq_one_letter_code
_entity_poly.pdbx_strand_id
1 'polypeptide(L)'
;LMKKHRDTYIEETDFAKIAAHGINAVRLPVPYFVFGDRKPYSGCIEYVDQAMDYAEKYGLKVLIDLHTVPGGQNSYDNGGITGVCKWHRNPKEVAYVLYVLERLGKRYGHRKGLLGIEVLNEPISFRVYLFAPSRKQALDQGEAIGSSHVPMRFLKTFYKEAYETLRAVMDPEKLIVFHDG
;
A
#
# COMPACT_ATOMS: atom_id res chain seq x y z
N LEU A 1 -3.53 16.24 16.92
CA LEU A 1 -2.43 15.29 17.24
C LEU A 1 -1.88 14.64 15.98
N MET A 2 -2.70 13.97 15.18
CA MET A 2 -2.29 13.27 13.95
C MET A 2 -1.58 14.19 12.93
N LYS A 3 -2.15 15.38 12.66
CA LYS A 3 -1.51 16.34 11.75
C LYS A 3 -0.10 16.73 12.24
N LYS A 4 0.06 17.09 13.51
CA LYS A 4 1.37 17.43 14.06
C LYS A 4 2.36 16.27 13.92
N HIS A 5 1.93 15.05 14.19
CA HIS A 5 2.77 13.85 14.00
C HIS A 5 3.25 13.74 12.55
N ARG A 6 2.34 13.82 11.58
CA ARG A 6 2.68 13.73 10.16
C ARG A 6 3.60 14.87 9.69
N ASP A 7 3.40 16.08 10.24
CA ASP A 7 4.22 17.26 9.88
C ASP A 7 5.68 17.14 10.37
N THR A 8 5.97 16.30 11.37
CA THR A 8 7.29 16.26 12.04
C THR A 8 7.91 14.85 12.11
N TYR A 9 7.26 13.82 11.56
CA TYR A 9 7.75 12.44 11.66
C TYR A 9 8.84 12.15 10.62
N ILE A 10 8.61 12.55 9.37
CA ILE A 10 9.58 12.50 8.28
C ILE A 10 9.62 13.88 7.63
N GLU A 11 10.80 14.48 7.59
CA GLU A 11 11.03 15.82 7.08
C GLU A 11 12.01 15.82 5.90
N GLU A 12 12.14 16.95 5.23
CA GLU A 12 13.09 17.13 4.11
C GLU A 12 14.52 16.76 4.49
N THR A 13 14.94 17.09 5.72
CA THR A 13 16.27 16.78 6.25
C THR A 13 16.56 15.28 6.31
N ASP A 14 15.54 14.43 6.45
CA ASP A 14 15.72 12.98 6.46
C ASP A 14 16.03 12.48 5.05
N PHE A 15 15.36 13.00 4.02
CA PHE A 15 15.69 12.70 2.62
C PHE A 15 17.11 13.14 2.26
N ALA A 16 17.53 14.31 2.72
CA ALA A 16 18.91 14.78 2.54
C ALA A 16 19.93 13.82 3.18
N LYS A 17 19.67 13.36 4.41
CA LYS A 17 20.54 12.37 5.10
C LYS A 17 20.57 11.04 4.37
N ILE A 18 19.41 10.51 3.95
CA ILE A 18 19.31 9.26 3.19
C ILE A 18 20.18 9.31 1.94
N ALA A 19 20.05 10.38 1.15
CA ALA A 19 20.86 10.59 -0.05
C ALA A 19 22.36 10.72 0.27
N ALA A 20 22.73 11.46 1.32
CA ALA A 20 24.11 11.65 1.75
C ALA A 20 24.79 10.31 2.17
N HIS A 21 24.01 9.31 2.59
CA HIS A 21 24.51 7.96 2.89
C HIS A 21 24.61 7.04 1.66
N GLY A 22 24.38 7.57 0.45
CA GLY A 22 24.50 6.80 -0.79
C GLY A 22 23.29 5.91 -1.11
N ILE A 23 22.18 6.06 -0.37
CA ILE A 23 20.92 5.39 -0.70
C ILE A 23 20.30 6.12 -1.88
N ASN A 24 19.76 5.38 -2.85
CA ASN A 24 19.22 5.94 -4.10
C ASN A 24 17.71 5.70 -4.27
N ALA A 25 17.09 4.90 -3.41
CA ALA A 25 15.66 4.63 -3.45
C ALA A 25 15.08 4.44 -2.04
N VAL A 26 13.82 4.83 -1.88
CA VAL A 26 13.03 4.62 -0.65
C VAL A 26 11.71 3.93 -0.99
N ARG A 27 11.26 3.01 -0.15
CA ARG A 27 9.91 2.43 -0.19
C ARG A 27 9.01 3.24 0.72
N LEU A 28 7.90 3.73 0.18
CA LEU A 28 6.95 4.59 0.86
C LEU A 28 5.61 3.85 1.02
N PRO A 29 5.32 3.28 2.21
CA PRO A 29 4.04 2.66 2.49
C PRO A 29 2.91 3.70 2.53
N VAL A 30 1.82 3.45 1.80
CA VAL A 30 0.63 4.28 1.78
C VAL A 30 -0.63 3.45 2.06
N PRO A 31 -1.60 3.97 2.83
CA PRO A 31 -2.84 3.24 3.09
C PRO A 31 -3.84 3.40 1.94
N TYR A 32 -4.81 2.48 1.83
CA TYR A 32 -5.89 2.58 0.86
C TYR A 32 -6.72 3.86 0.98
N PHE A 33 -6.76 4.47 2.16
CA PHE A 33 -7.47 5.72 2.41
C PHE A 33 -6.61 6.98 2.20
N VAL A 34 -5.50 6.86 1.50
CA VAL A 34 -4.52 7.95 1.27
C VAL A 34 -5.17 9.23 0.74
N PHE A 35 -6.23 9.13 -0.05
CA PHE A 35 -6.96 10.26 -0.62
C PHE A 35 -8.04 10.87 0.30
N GLY A 36 -8.30 10.30 1.48
CA GLY A 36 -9.24 10.84 2.47
C GLY A 36 -10.73 10.61 2.18
N ASP A 37 -11.05 9.74 1.24
CA ASP A 37 -12.41 9.41 0.80
C ASP A 37 -13.03 8.22 1.57
N ARG A 38 -12.35 7.71 2.60
CA ARG A 38 -12.79 6.57 3.44
C ARG A 38 -12.89 6.95 4.90
N LYS A 39 -14.09 7.36 5.33
CA LYS A 39 -14.36 7.62 6.75
C LYS A 39 -14.22 6.34 7.59
N PRO A 40 -13.72 6.42 8.84
CA PRO A 40 -13.37 7.64 9.61
C PRO A 40 -11.93 8.14 9.36
N TYR A 41 -11.19 7.55 8.43
CA TYR A 41 -9.77 7.85 8.22
C TYR A 41 -9.57 9.21 7.53
N SER A 42 -8.51 9.91 7.95
CA SER A 42 -8.03 11.12 7.28
C SER A 42 -7.02 10.77 6.19
N GLY A 43 -7.15 11.37 5.02
CA GLY A 43 -6.17 11.24 3.95
C GLY A 43 -4.79 11.75 4.34
N CYS A 44 -3.81 11.43 3.49
CA CYS A 44 -2.41 11.84 3.67
C CYS A 44 -1.69 12.05 2.32
N ILE A 45 -2.44 12.29 1.26
CA ILE A 45 -1.89 12.42 -0.09
C ILE A 45 -0.88 13.58 -0.21
N GLU A 46 -1.10 14.67 0.54
CA GLU A 46 -0.20 15.82 0.60
C GLU A 46 1.20 15.45 1.12
N TYR A 47 1.31 14.48 2.00
CA TYR A 47 2.62 14.01 2.51
C TYR A 47 3.31 13.09 1.50
N VAL A 48 2.55 12.38 0.67
CA VAL A 48 3.11 11.63 -0.46
C VAL A 48 3.65 12.60 -1.51
N ASP A 49 2.94 13.70 -1.79
CA ASP A 49 3.43 14.77 -2.68
C ASP A 49 4.75 15.35 -2.17
N GLN A 50 4.83 15.69 -0.89
CA GLN A 50 6.05 16.21 -0.26
C GLN A 50 7.21 15.20 -0.35
N ALA A 51 6.95 13.94 -0.07
CA ALA A 51 7.97 12.88 -0.18
C ALA A 51 8.50 12.75 -1.60
N MET A 52 7.64 12.86 -2.61
CA MET A 52 8.04 12.86 -4.02
C MET A 52 8.88 14.08 -4.37
N ASP A 53 8.50 15.28 -3.88
CA ASP A 53 9.26 16.50 -4.10
C ASP A 53 10.65 16.44 -3.46
N TYR A 54 10.72 15.94 -2.22
CA TYR A 54 12.01 15.76 -1.53
C TYR A 54 12.90 14.72 -2.22
N ALA A 55 12.31 13.60 -2.63
CA ALA A 55 13.03 12.57 -3.36
C ALA A 55 13.64 13.12 -4.67
N GLU A 56 12.85 13.84 -5.46
CA GLU A 56 13.33 14.46 -6.69
C GLU A 56 14.44 15.49 -6.43
N LYS A 57 14.29 16.31 -5.37
CA LYS A 57 15.28 17.30 -4.98
C LYS A 57 16.64 16.68 -4.63
N TYR A 58 16.64 15.52 -3.98
CA TYR A 58 17.85 14.85 -3.52
C TYR A 58 18.29 13.67 -4.41
N GLY A 59 17.67 13.51 -5.59
CA GLY A 59 18.06 12.48 -6.56
C GLY A 59 17.66 11.05 -6.16
N LEU A 60 16.73 10.93 -5.21
CA LEU A 60 16.18 9.63 -4.78
C LEU A 60 15.02 9.18 -5.68
N LYS A 61 14.76 7.88 -5.68
CA LYS A 61 13.58 7.27 -6.28
C LYS A 61 12.63 6.76 -5.20
N VAL A 62 11.31 6.84 -5.47
CA VAL A 62 10.27 6.36 -4.56
C VAL A 62 9.56 5.17 -5.17
N LEU A 63 9.55 4.04 -4.45
CA LEU A 63 8.62 2.94 -4.67
C LEU A 63 7.40 3.17 -3.75
N ILE A 64 6.26 3.55 -4.34
CA ILE A 64 5.01 3.66 -3.59
C ILE A 64 4.47 2.26 -3.36
N ASP A 65 4.23 1.91 -2.10
CA ASP A 65 3.69 0.63 -1.70
C ASP A 65 2.26 0.80 -1.18
N LEU A 66 1.27 0.19 -1.84
CA LEU A 66 -0.08 0.10 -1.30
C LEU A 66 -0.08 -0.92 -0.15
N HIS A 67 0.11 -0.40 1.07
CA HIS A 67 0.43 -1.19 2.23
C HIS A 67 -0.76 -1.85 2.90
N THR A 68 -1.96 -1.29 2.74
CA THR A 68 -3.20 -1.80 3.37
C THR A 68 -4.37 -1.74 2.40
N VAL A 69 -5.34 -2.62 2.59
CA VAL A 69 -6.62 -2.65 1.86
C VAL A 69 -7.81 -2.78 2.82
N PRO A 70 -9.02 -2.34 2.42
CA PRO A 70 -10.20 -2.45 3.27
C PRO A 70 -10.52 -3.90 3.64
N GLY A 71 -10.64 -4.20 4.91
CA GLY A 71 -10.89 -5.57 5.38
C GLY A 71 -9.65 -6.47 5.42
N GLY A 72 -8.46 -5.91 5.17
CA GLY A 72 -7.17 -6.55 5.33
C GLY A 72 -6.82 -7.60 4.26
N GLN A 73 -5.57 -7.63 3.84
CA GLN A 73 -4.97 -8.60 2.92
C GLN A 73 -4.14 -9.67 3.65
N ASN A 74 -3.83 -9.41 4.89
CA ASN A 74 -3.17 -10.35 5.79
C ASN A 74 -3.83 -10.27 7.17
N SER A 75 -3.38 -11.02 8.11
CA SER A 75 -3.91 -11.00 9.48
C SER A 75 -2.97 -10.32 10.47
N TYR A 76 -2.06 -9.50 9.96
CA TYR A 76 -1.10 -8.76 10.75
C TYR A 76 -1.63 -7.38 11.13
N ASP A 77 -0.98 -6.72 12.09
CA ASP A 77 -1.28 -5.37 12.53
C ASP A 77 -1.08 -4.33 11.41
N ASN A 78 -0.10 -4.56 10.54
CA ASN A 78 0.15 -3.71 9.37
C ASN A 78 -0.99 -3.73 8.32
N GLY A 79 -1.85 -4.74 8.34
CA GLY A 79 -3.06 -4.82 7.50
C GLY A 79 -4.25 -4.01 8.04
N GLY A 80 -4.12 -3.42 9.22
CA GLY A 80 -5.10 -2.54 9.88
C GLY A 80 -5.82 -3.19 11.04
N ILE A 81 -6.46 -4.33 10.87
CA ILE A 81 -7.15 -5.07 11.95
C ILE A 81 -6.51 -6.44 12.10
N THR A 82 -5.84 -6.65 13.23
CA THR A 82 -5.17 -7.90 13.55
C THR A 82 -6.13 -9.10 13.44
N GLY A 83 -5.70 -10.15 12.76
CA GLY A 83 -6.46 -11.39 12.56
C GLY A 83 -7.53 -11.32 11.46
N VAL A 84 -7.79 -10.17 10.86
CA VAL A 84 -8.80 -10.01 9.82
C VAL A 84 -8.17 -10.06 8.42
N CYS A 85 -8.74 -10.91 7.53
CA CYS A 85 -8.37 -10.98 6.12
C CYS A 85 -9.63 -11.30 5.31
N LYS A 86 -10.33 -10.26 4.85
CA LYS A 86 -11.64 -10.35 4.18
C LYS A 86 -11.71 -9.61 2.86
N TRP A 87 -10.74 -8.77 2.54
CA TRP A 87 -10.73 -7.90 1.37
C TRP A 87 -11.13 -8.64 0.09
N HIS A 88 -10.48 -9.75 -0.20
CA HIS A 88 -10.67 -10.54 -1.42
C HIS A 88 -12.10 -11.13 -1.58
N ARG A 89 -12.91 -11.10 -0.52
CA ARG A 89 -14.30 -11.58 -0.51
C ARG A 89 -15.32 -10.49 -0.82
N ASN A 90 -14.89 -9.24 -0.91
CA ASN A 90 -15.76 -8.11 -1.19
C ASN A 90 -15.39 -7.46 -2.54
N PRO A 91 -16.12 -7.76 -3.63
CA PRO A 91 -15.83 -7.21 -4.95
C PRO A 91 -15.84 -5.68 -5.00
N LYS A 92 -16.65 -5.01 -4.18
CA LYS A 92 -16.68 -3.54 -4.10
C LYS A 92 -15.37 -2.99 -3.54
N GLU A 93 -14.82 -3.66 -2.54
CA GLU A 93 -13.53 -3.24 -1.95
C GLU A 93 -12.36 -3.58 -2.87
N VAL A 94 -12.43 -4.67 -3.63
CA VAL A 94 -11.43 -4.98 -4.66
C VAL A 94 -11.43 -3.90 -5.75
N ALA A 95 -12.61 -3.54 -6.28
CA ALA A 95 -12.75 -2.48 -7.27
C ALA A 95 -12.26 -1.12 -6.73
N TYR A 96 -12.53 -0.82 -5.45
CA TYR A 96 -12.03 0.39 -4.81
C TYR A 96 -10.50 0.41 -4.73
N VAL A 97 -9.86 -0.70 -4.44
CA VAL A 97 -8.38 -0.80 -4.42
C VAL A 97 -7.79 -0.53 -5.81
N LEU A 98 -8.37 -1.10 -6.86
CA LEU A 98 -7.98 -0.78 -8.25
C LEU A 98 -8.14 0.71 -8.56
N TYR A 99 -9.21 1.33 -8.11
CA TYR A 99 -9.42 2.77 -8.25
C TYR A 99 -8.37 3.60 -7.50
N VAL A 100 -7.95 3.18 -6.31
CA VAL A 100 -6.85 3.83 -5.56
C VAL A 100 -5.54 3.73 -6.36
N LEU A 101 -5.22 2.54 -6.88
CA LEU A 101 -4.03 2.32 -7.72
C LEU A 101 -4.05 3.20 -8.97
N GLU A 102 -5.19 3.27 -9.67
CA GLU A 102 -5.35 4.15 -10.83
C GLU A 102 -5.06 5.61 -10.49
N ARG A 103 -5.59 6.11 -9.37
CA ARG A 103 -5.36 7.49 -8.90
C ARG A 103 -3.89 7.74 -8.57
N LEU A 104 -3.22 6.79 -7.91
CA LEU A 104 -1.79 6.87 -7.63
C LEU A 104 -0.99 6.88 -8.95
N GLY A 105 -1.32 6.00 -9.89
CA GLY A 105 -0.71 5.95 -11.21
C GLY A 105 -0.90 7.25 -12.00
N LYS A 106 -2.12 7.81 -12.04
CA LYS A 106 -2.40 9.10 -12.69
C LYS A 106 -1.63 10.26 -12.06
N ARG A 107 -1.46 10.25 -10.72
CA ARG A 107 -0.81 11.34 -10.01
C ARG A 107 0.70 11.30 -10.12
N TYR A 108 1.30 10.13 -10.06
CA TYR A 108 2.76 9.97 -9.94
C TYR A 108 3.41 9.26 -11.12
N GLY A 109 2.62 8.60 -11.98
CA GLY A 109 3.13 7.73 -13.04
C GLY A 109 4.11 8.37 -14.02
N HIS A 110 4.07 9.70 -14.17
CA HIS A 110 4.97 10.48 -15.02
C HIS A 110 6.06 11.23 -14.23
N ARG A 111 6.07 11.14 -12.89
CA ARG A 111 7.05 11.82 -12.05
C ARG A 111 8.44 11.19 -12.20
N LYS A 112 9.46 12.04 -12.32
CA LYS A 112 10.86 11.57 -12.40
C LYS A 112 11.31 10.82 -11.15
N GLY A 113 10.80 11.24 -9.99
CA GLY A 113 11.09 10.62 -8.70
C GLY A 113 10.45 9.25 -8.51
N LEU A 114 9.41 8.89 -9.28
CA LEU A 114 8.78 7.57 -9.14
C LEU A 114 9.71 6.46 -9.68
N LEU A 115 10.01 5.46 -8.86
CA LEU A 115 10.59 4.19 -9.27
C LEU A 115 9.50 3.26 -9.82
N GLY A 116 8.41 3.15 -9.08
CA GLY A 116 7.29 2.28 -9.41
C GLY A 116 6.21 2.26 -8.32
N ILE A 117 5.22 1.40 -8.53
CA ILE A 117 4.15 1.14 -7.57
C ILE A 117 4.14 -0.36 -7.22
N GLU A 118 4.23 -0.67 -5.94
CA GLU A 118 3.96 -1.98 -5.39
C GLU A 118 2.45 -2.11 -5.14
N VAL A 119 1.84 -3.09 -5.80
CA VAL A 119 0.38 -3.20 -5.93
C VAL A 119 -0.31 -3.54 -4.63
N LEU A 120 0.34 -4.38 -3.80
CA LEU A 120 -0.20 -4.83 -2.52
C LEU A 120 0.90 -5.42 -1.65
N ASN A 121 1.00 -4.92 -0.40
CA ASN A 121 1.92 -5.47 0.59
C ASN A 121 1.41 -6.80 1.17
N GLU A 122 2.25 -7.83 1.18
CA GLU A 122 2.10 -9.08 1.95
C GLU A 122 0.68 -9.70 1.93
N PRO A 123 0.10 -10.08 0.79
CA PRO A 123 -1.15 -10.85 0.78
C PRO A 123 -0.89 -12.24 1.38
N ILE A 124 -1.59 -12.57 2.48
CA ILE A 124 -1.27 -13.76 3.26
C ILE A 124 -1.62 -15.08 2.55
N SER A 125 -0.63 -15.97 2.44
CA SER A 125 -0.84 -17.32 1.91
C SER A 125 -1.58 -18.24 2.90
N PHE A 126 -2.13 -19.36 2.42
CA PHE A 126 -2.84 -20.33 3.27
C PHE A 126 -1.99 -20.86 4.43
N ARG A 127 -0.74 -21.20 4.16
CA ARG A 127 0.16 -21.75 5.19
C ARG A 127 0.43 -20.74 6.30
N VAL A 128 0.77 -19.51 5.90
CA VAL A 128 1.05 -18.44 6.86
C VAL A 128 -0.19 -18.10 7.68
N TYR A 129 -1.36 -18.02 7.05
CA TYR A 129 -2.62 -17.73 7.73
C TYR A 129 -2.98 -18.76 8.82
N LEU A 130 -2.73 -20.06 8.58
CA LEU A 130 -3.01 -21.10 9.57
C LEU A 130 -2.20 -20.94 10.86
N PHE A 131 -0.98 -20.42 10.77
CA PHE A 131 -0.05 -20.27 11.90
C PHE A 131 0.05 -18.84 12.42
N ALA A 132 -0.72 -17.89 11.86
CA ALA A 132 -0.69 -16.51 12.29
C ALA A 132 -1.20 -16.36 13.74
N PRO A 133 -0.38 -15.89 14.69
CA PRO A 133 -0.78 -15.74 16.11
C PRO A 133 -1.98 -14.82 16.28
N SER A 134 -2.06 -13.78 15.48
CA SER A 134 -3.13 -12.80 15.43
C SER A 134 -4.53 -13.39 15.14
N ARG A 135 -4.57 -14.52 14.40
CA ARG A 135 -5.83 -15.19 14.08
C ARG A 135 -6.61 -15.63 15.31
N LYS A 136 -5.91 -16.17 16.33
CA LYS A 136 -6.55 -16.60 17.57
C LYS A 136 -7.21 -15.43 18.29
N GLN A 137 -6.48 -14.32 18.45
CA GLN A 137 -6.98 -13.13 19.10
C GLN A 137 -8.26 -12.58 18.42
N ALA A 138 -8.27 -12.51 17.09
CA ALA A 138 -9.44 -12.03 16.36
C ALA A 138 -10.62 -13.00 16.39
N LEU A 139 -10.38 -14.32 16.46
CA LEU A 139 -11.43 -15.32 16.65
C LEU A 139 -12.11 -15.17 18.02
N ASP A 140 -11.34 -14.92 19.06
CA ASP A 140 -11.86 -14.70 20.42
C ASP A 140 -12.74 -13.43 20.50
N GLN A 141 -12.46 -12.44 19.66
CA GLN A 141 -13.24 -11.19 19.55
C GLN A 141 -14.37 -11.25 18.52
N GLY A 142 -14.50 -12.36 17.78
CA GLY A 142 -15.48 -12.50 16.69
C GLY A 142 -15.16 -11.72 15.41
N GLU A 143 -14.11 -10.94 15.38
CA GLU A 143 -13.72 -10.09 14.22
C GLU A 143 -13.23 -10.92 13.04
N ALA A 144 -12.63 -12.08 13.29
CA ALA A 144 -12.12 -12.96 12.24
C ALA A 144 -13.22 -13.74 11.50
N ILE A 145 -14.49 -13.64 11.91
CA ILE A 145 -15.59 -14.35 11.23
C ILE A 145 -15.59 -13.97 9.73
N GLY A 146 -15.50 -14.98 8.86
CA GLY A 146 -15.37 -14.81 7.41
C GLY A 146 -13.97 -14.49 6.91
N SER A 147 -12.95 -14.38 7.77
CA SER A 147 -11.56 -14.22 7.36
C SER A 147 -11.00 -15.52 6.78
N SER A 148 -10.09 -15.38 5.81
CA SER A 148 -9.32 -16.49 5.23
C SER A 148 -8.05 -15.94 4.58
N HIS A 149 -7.14 -16.84 4.19
CA HIS A 149 -6.01 -16.47 3.33
C HIS A 149 -6.49 -15.86 2.00
N VAL A 150 -5.62 -15.12 1.33
CA VAL A 150 -5.88 -14.64 -0.04
C VAL A 150 -5.60 -15.78 -1.02
N PRO A 151 -6.62 -16.32 -1.72
CA PRO A 151 -6.39 -17.44 -2.65
C PRO A 151 -5.51 -17.03 -3.82
N MET A 152 -4.51 -17.83 -4.17
CA MET A 152 -3.57 -17.53 -5.27
C MET A 152 -4.30 -17.30 -6.61
N ARG A 153 -5.40 -18.01 -6.88
CA ARG A 153 -6.20 -17.79 -8.10
C ARG A 153 -6.79 -16.37 -8.13
N PHE A 154 -7.33 -15.91 -7.01
CA PHE A 154 -7.84 -14.55 -6.87
C PHE A 154 -6.70 -13.53 -7.04
N LEU A 155 -5.57 -13.76 -6.34
CA LEU A 155 -4.43 -12.85 -6.38
C LEU A 155 -3.89 -12.66 -7.80
N LYS A 156 -3.76 -13.73 -8.57
CA LYS A 156 -3.33 -13.65 -9.98
C LYS A 156 -4.29 -12.81 -10.84
N THR A 157 -5.60 -12.96 -10.64
CA THR A 157 -6.61 -12.17 -11.37
C THR A 157 -6.50 -10.70 -10.99
N PHE A 158 -6.44 -10.40 -9.69
CA PHE A 158 -6.28 -9.04 -9.19
C PHE A 158 -4.97 -8.38 -9.70
N TYR A 159 -3.86 -9.11 -9.68
CA TYR A 159 -2.59 -8.58 -10.18
C TYR A 159 -2.60 -8.29 -11.68
N LYS A 160 -3.30 -9.10 -12.47
CA LYS A 160 -3.50 -8.81 -13.89
C LYS A 160 -4.30 -7.52 -14.09
N GLU A 161 -5.43 -7.38 -13.40
CA GLU A 161 -6.27 -6.17 -13.45
C GLU A 161 -5.51 -4.93 -12.97
N ALA A 162 -4.75 -5.05 -11.89
CA ALA A 162 -3.92 -3.96 -11.35
C ALA A 162 -2.81 -3.56 -12.34
N TYR A 163 -2.17 -4.54 -12.98
CA TYR A 163 -1.18 -4.28 -14.03
C TYR A 163 -1.78 -3.49 -15.19
N GLU A 164 -2.92 -3.95 -15.72
CA GLU A 164 -3.60 -3.28 -16.82
C GLU A 164 -4.03 -1.86 -16.45
N THR A 165 -4.56 -1.69 -15.22
CA THR A 165 -4.96 -0.39 -14.67
C THR A 165 -3.78 0.59 -14.57
N LEU A 166 -2.65 0.15 -14.03
CA LEU A 166 -1.47 1.00 -13.87
C LEU A 166 -0.77 1.28 -15.20
N ARG A 167 -0.65 0.29 -16.09
CA ARG A 167 -0.04 0.50 -17.41
C ARG A 167 -0.81 1.46 -18.29
N ALA A 168 -2.10 1.58 -18.09
CA ALA A 168 -2.92 2.56 -18.82
C ALA A 168 -2.62 4.03 -18.44
N VAL A 169 -1.96 4.26 -17.30
CA VAL A 169 -1.81 5.61 -16.71
C VAL A 169 -0.40 5.95 -16.25
N MET A 170 0.56 5.04 -16.41
CA MET A 170 1.96 5.23 -16.01
C MET A 170 2.89 5.13 -17.22
N ASP A 171 4.02 5.81 -17.16
CA ASP A 171 5.08 5.64 -18.15
C ASP A 171 5.57 4.17 -18.19
N PRO A 172 5.88 3.62 -19.36
CA PRO A 172 6.19 2.20 -19.52
C PRO A 172 7.45 1.76 -18.77
N GLU A 173 8.40 2.67 -18.50
CA GLU A 173 9.62 2.37 -17.76
C GLU A 173 9.43 2.28 -16.25
N LYS A 174 8.29 2.74 -15.70
CA LYS A 174 8.02 2.64 -14.27
C LYS A 174 7.74 1.19 -13.86
N LEU A 175 8.27 0.79 -12.72
CA LEU A 175 8.06 -0.56 -12.22
C LEU A 175 6.64 -0.76 -11.70
N ILE A 176 6.11 -1.95 -11.89
CA ILE A 176 4.94 -2.45 -11.16
C ILE A 176 5.41 -3.68 -10.40
N VAL A 177 5.37 -3.60 -9.07
CA VAL A 177 5.92 -4.62 -8.18
C VAL A 177 4.78 -5.44 -7.58
N PHE A 178 4.96 -6.76 -7.57
CA PHE A 178 4.02 -7.71 -6.99
C PHE A 178 4.67 -8.46 -5.85
N HIS A 179 3.90 -8.67 -4.80
CA HIS A 179 4.30 -9.44 -3.62
C HIS A 179 3.56 -10.77 -3.62
N ASP A 180 4.21 -11.87 -3.36
CA ASP A 180 3.62 -13.21 -3.44
C ASP A 180 3.26 -13.85 -2.08
N GLY A 181 3.42 -13.09 -0.98
CA GLY A 181 3.07 -13.49 0.40
C GLY A 181 4.20 -14.09 1.21
#